data_4901d4e8f5d36c44a095974660c14aa2
#
_entry.id   4901d4e8f5d36c44a095974660c14aa2
#
_cell.length_a   1.000
_cell.length_b   1.000
_cell.length_c   1.000
_cell.angle_alpha   90.00
_cell.angle_beta   90.00
_cell.angle_gamma   90.00
#
_symmetry.space_group_name_H-M   'P 1'
#
loop_
_entity.id
_entity.type
_entity.pdbx_description
1 polymer ?
#
loop_
_entity_poly.entity_id
_entity_poly.type
_entity_poly.pdbx_seq_one_letter_code
_entity_poly.pdbx_strand_id
1 'polypeptide(L)'
;LQAAAANFQQKLQQNAYTREQAPSIVASLQKQNNDLQALNQRLSGEFQSETEKYNNALRDSIQHFLAVYNKDKKFSLILSKAGDNILYADKAHDITNEVIAGLNKAYKQAPAEKTEKKK
;
A
#
# COMPACT_ATOMS: atom_id res chain seq x y z
N LEU A 1 -10.11 -19.24 10.69
CA LEU A 1 -9.46 -19.63 11.94
C LEU A 1 -10.39 -19.47 13.15
N GLN A 2 -11.01 -18.30 13.33
CA GLN A 2 -11.94 -18.05 14.45
C GLN A 2 -13.13 -19.01 14.46
N ALA A 3 -13.75 -19.24 13.28
CA ALA A 3 -14.83 -20.20 13.15
C ALA A 3 -14.39 -21.63 13.48
N ALA A 4 -13.18 -22.02 13.09
CA ALA A 4 -12.62 -23.34 13.42
C ALA A 4 -12.35 -23.50 14.93
N ALA A 5 -11.85 -22.46 15.58
CA ALA A 5 -11.63 -22.47 17.02
C ALA A 5 -12.95 -22.50 17.81
N ALA A 6 -13.97 -21.75 17.39
CA ALA A 6 -15.31 -21.78 17.98
C ALA A 6 -16.00 -23.14 17.82
N ASN A 7 -15.91 -23.74 16.63
CA ASN A 7 -16.42 -25.07 16.37
C ASN A 7 -15.72 -26.14 17.21
N PHE A 8 -14.40 -26.03 17.39
CA PHE A 8 -13.64 -26.91 18.25
C PHE A 8 -14.10 -26.82 19.71
N GLN A 9 -14.27 -25.61 20.26
CA GLN A 9 -14.77 -25.42 21.63
C GLN A 9 -16.18 -25.99 21.81
N GLN A 10 -17.07 -25.77 20.84
CA GLN A 10 -18.42 -26.31 20.90
C GLN A 10 -18.41 -27.85 20.90
N LYS A 11 -17.58 -28.46 20.04
CA LYS A 11 -17.46 -29.92 19.98
C LYS A 11 -16.79 -30.52 21.21
N LEU A 12 -15.87 -29.81 21.85
CA LEU A 12 -15.31 -30.21 23.15
C LEU A 12 -16.40 -30.26 24.24
N GLN A 13 -17.27 -29.26 24.29
CA GLN A 13 -18.37 -29.24 25.26
C GLN A 13 -19.38 -30.37 25.03
N GLN A 14 -19.52 -30.82 23.80
CA GLN A 14 -20.40 -31.94 23.40
C GLN A 14 -19.73 -33.31 23.53
N ASN A 15 -18.50 -33.40 24.07
CA ASN A 15 -17.69 -34.62 24.14
C ASN A 15 -17.55 -35.33 22.78
N ALA A 16 -17.60 -34.58 21.68
CA ALA A 16 -17.53 -35.10 20.32
C ALA A 16 -16.10 -35.52 19.89
N TYR A 17 -15.10 -35.16 20.67
CA TYR A 17 -13.70 -35.56 20.44
C TYR A 17 -13.22 -36.49 21.54
N THR A 18 -12.45 -37.50 21.16
CA THR A 18 -11.77 -38.36 22.10
C THR A 18 -10.57 -37.64 22.75
N ARG A 19 -10.13 -38.11 23.92
CA ARG A 19 -8.93 -37.58 24.60
C ARG A 19 -7.68 -37.60 23.71
N GLU A 20 -7.63 -38.54 22.76
CA GLU A 20 -6.50 -38.69 21.83
C GLU A 20 -6.56 -37.68 20.66
N GLN A 21 -7.76 -37.27 20.23
CA GLN A 21 -7.93 -36.36 19.10
C GLN A 21 -7.76 -34.89 19.47
N ALA A 22 -8.10 -34.49 20.69
CA ALA A 22 -8.05 -33.11 21.12
C ALA A 22 -6.65 -32.46 21.00
N PRO A 23 -5.55 -33.12 21.42
CA PRO A 23 -4.21 -32.55 21.31
C PRO A 23 -3.79 -32.30 19.85
N SER A 24 -4.13 -33.19 18.93
CA SER A 24 -3.82 -33.06 17.49
C SER A 24 -4.55 -31.85 16.89
N ILE A 25 -5.81 -31.64 17.25
CA ILE A 25 -6.60 -30.51 16.76
C ILE A 25 -6.07 -29.19 17.33
N VAL A 26 -5.73 -29.15 18.62
CA VAL A 26 -5.12 -27.97 19.24
C VAL A 26 -3.79 -27.64 18.57
N ALA A 27 -2.93 -28.62 18.31
CA ALA A 27 -1.67 -28.41 17.61
C ALA A 27 -1.88 -27.86 16.19
N SER A 28 -2.87 -28.38 15.48
CA SER A 28 -3.24 -27.90 14.13
C SER A 28 -3.72 -26.46 14.15
N LEU A 29 -4.60 -26.11 15.11
CA LEU A 29 -5.10 -24.73 15.26
C LEU A 29 -3.98 -23.77 15.66
N GLN A 30 -3.07 -24.19 16.54
CA GLN A 30 -1.91 -23.40 16.93
C GLN A 30 -1.00 -23.13 15.73
N LYS A 31 -0.72 -24.18 14.91
CA LYS A 31 0.05 -24.02 13.68
C LYS A 31 -0.62 -23.03 12.72
N GLN A 32 -1.90 -23.18 12.48
CA GLN A 32 -2.65 -22.26 11.61
C GLN A 32 -2.60 -20.82 12.12
N ASN A 33 -2.69 -20.62 13.44
CA ASN A 33 -2.57 -19.29 14.03
C ASN A 33 -1.19 -18.67 13.80
N ASN A 34 -0.13 -19.46 14.01
CA ASN A 34 1.23 -19.02 13.77
C ASN A 34 1.47 -18.70 12.28
N ASP A 35 0.99 -19.55 11.38
CA ASP A 35 1.08 -19.36 9.92
C ASP A 35 0.32 -18.07 9.49
N LEU A 36 -0.85 -17.82 10.08
CA LEU A 36 -1.62 -16.59 9.84
C LEU A 36 -0.88 -15.34 10.31
N GLN A 37 -0.30 -15.37 11.51
CA GLN A 37 0.49 -14.27 12.03
C GLN A 37 1.71 -13.97 11.15
N ALA A 38 2.43 -15.00 10.74
CA ALA A 38 3.58 -14.88 9.84
C ALA A 38 3.16 -14.29 8.47
N LEU A 39 2.04 -14.78 7.93
CA LEU A 39 1.48 -14.24 6.68
C LEU A 39 1.12 -12.76 6.80
N ASN A 40 0.44 -12.36 7.88
CA ASN A 40 0.06 -10.96 8.11
C ASN A 40 1.30 -10.06 8.23
N GLN A 41 2.34 -10.49 8.94
CA GLN A 41 3.58 -9.73 9.05
C GLN A 41 4.26 -9.57 7.69
N ARG A 42 4.34 -10.65 6.91
CA ARG A 42 4.91 -10.61 5.57
C ARG A 42 4.15 -9.67 4.65
N LEU A 43 2.82 -9.81 4.58
CA LEU A 43 1.98 -8.97 3.72
C LEU A 43 2.03 -7.50 4.12
N SER A 44 2.08 -7.20 5.42
CA SER A 44 2.23 -5.81 5.91
C SER A 44 3.58 -5.22 5.49
N GLY A 45 4.66 -5.99 5.60
CA GLY A 45 5.98 -5.56 5.16
C GLY A 45 6.07 -5.36 3.64
N GLU A 46 5.52 -6.29 2.86
CA GLU A 46 5.44 -6.18 1.40
C GLU A 46 4.61 -4.95 0.99
N PHE A 47 3.46 -4.73 1.61
CA PHE A 47 2.61 -3.57 1.34
C PHE A 47 3.31 -2.25 1.66
N GLN A 48 4.00 -2.16 2.81
CA GLN A 48 4.78 -0.98 3.17
C GLN A 48 5.89 -0.72 2.17
N SER A 49 6.67 -1.74 1.81
CA SER A 49 7.76 -1.64 0.84
C SER A 49 7.27 -1.19 -0.54
N GLU A 50 6.18 -1.78 -1.03
CA GLU A 50 5.59 -1.38 -2.32
C GLU A 50 5.05 0.06 -2.27
N THR A 51 4.41 0.46 -1.16
CA THR A 51 3.91 1.82 -0.98
C THR A 51 5.04 2.85 -1.01
N GLU A 52 6.14 2.59 -0.31
CA GLU A 52 7.33 3.45 -0.33
C GLU A 52 7.94 3.56 -1.73
N LYS A 53 8.04 2.43 -2.43
CA LYS A 53 8.55 2.38 -3.80
C LYS A 53 7.68 3.21 -4.77
N TYR A 54 6.35 3.06 -4.70
CA TYR A 54 5.44 3.87 -5.51
C TYR A 54 5.49 5.35 -5.17
N ASN A 55 5.56 5.70 -3.89
CA ASN A 55 5.65 7.09 -3.45
C ASN A 55 6.96 7.74 -3.92
N ASN A 56 8.08 7.03 -3.86
CA ASN A 56 9.36 7.52 -4.35
C ASN A 56 9.33 7.70 -5.87
N ALA A 57 8.83 6.71 -6.61
CA ALA A 57 8.70 6.80 -8.06
C ALA A 57 7.78 7.96 -8.49
N LEU A 58 6.67 8.16 -7.78
CA LEU A 58 5.76 9.28 -8.01
C LEU A 58 6.44 10.62 -7.73
N ARG A 59 7.16 10.73 -6.63
CA ARG A 59 7.92 11.94 -6.27
C ARG A 59 8.96 12.29 -7.33
N ASP A 60 9.73 11.29 -7.77
CA ASP A 60 10.74 11.48 -8.81
C ASP A 60 10.10 11.93 -10.12
N SER A 61 8.98 11.35 -10.51
CA SER A 61 8.21 11.75 -11.69
C SER A 61 7.71 13.18 -11.60
N ILE A 62 7.20 13.58 -10.44
CA ILE A 62 6.73 14.95 -10.18
C ILE A 62 7.91 15.93 -10.26
N GLN A 63 9.03 15.62 -9.63
CA GLN A 63 10.22 16.48 -9.64
C GLN A 63 10.77 16.65 -11.06
N HIS A 64 10.84 15.57 -11.82
CA HIS A 64 11.27 15.62 -13.21
C HIS A 64 10.34 16.49 -14.07
N PHE A 65 9.03 16.29 -13.96
CA PHE A 65 8.03 17.09 -14.65
C PHE A 65 8.15 18.57 -14.27
N LEU A 66 8.25 18.88 -12.99
CA LEU A 66 8.34 20.25 -12.49
C LEU A 66 9.62 20.96 -12.97
N ALA A 67 10.73 20.23 -13.10
CA ALA A 67 11.96 20.79 -13.64
C ALA A 67 11.79 21.24 -15.10
N VAL A 68 11.05 20.48 -15.91
CA VAL A 68 10.73 20.85 -17.29
C VAL A 68 9.69 21.97 -17.35
N TYR A 69 8.60 21.83 -16.60
CA TYR A 69 7.52 22.81 -16.51
C TYR A 69 8.02 24.19 -16.08
N ASN A 70 8.93 24.23 -15.11
CA ASN A 70 9.42 25.49 -14.55
C ASN A 70 10.42 26.23 -15.48
N LYS A 71 10.90 25.62 -16.55
CA LYS A 71 11.74 26.32 -17.55
C LYS A 71 11.02 27.50 -18.15
N ASP A 72 9.72 27.38 -18.39
CA ASP A 72 8.90 28.46 -18.96
C ASP A 72 8.30 29.35 -17.88
N LYS A 73 7.86 28.79 -16.75
CA LYS A 73 7.18 29.50 -15.65
C LYS A 73 8.12 30.29 -14.77
N LYS A 74 9.36 29.82 -14.59
CA LYS A 74 10.44 30.49 -13.83
C LYS A 74 10.06 30.79 -12.37
N PHE A 75 9.31 29.89 -11.72
CA PHE A 75 9.06 30.00 -10.29
C PHE A 75 10.35 29.74 -9.50
N SER A 76 10.57 30.51 -8.44
CA SER A 76 11.70 30.31 -7.52
C SER A 76 11.46 29.12 -6.60
N LEU A 77 10.20 28.87 -6.22
CA LEU A 77 9.78 27.77 -5.36
C LEU A 77 8.45 27.22 -5.82
N ILE A 78 8.33 25.89 -5.76
CA ILE A 78 7.09 25.16 -5.93
C ILE A 78 6.92 24.30 -4.71
N LEU A 79 5.88 24.57 -3.92
CA LEU A 79 5.64 23.93 -2.62
C LEU A 79 4.48 22.94 -2.71
N SER A 80 4.55 21.87 -1.93
CA SER A 80 3.42 20.96 -1.74
C SER A 80 2.34 21.65 -0.91
N LYS A 81 1.09 21.56 -1.37
CA LYS A 81 -0.08 22.05 -0.62
C LYS A 81 -0.49 21.08 0.50
N ALA A 82 0.04 19.86 0.50
CA ALA A 82 -0.25 18.86 1.51
C ALA A 82 0.48 19.18 2.82
N GLY A 83 -0.24 19.09 3.92
CA GLY A 83 0.28 19.35 5.27
C GLY A 83 0.05 20.79 5.77
N ASP A 84 0.40 21.01 7.02
CA ASP A 84 0.12 22.25 7.75
C ASP A 84 1.19 23.34 7.57
N ASN A 85 2.15 23.14 6.66
CA ASN A 85 3.25 24.07 6.45
C ASN A 85 2.83 25.35 5.70
N ILE A 86 1.72 25.31 4.98
CA ILE A 86 1.17 26.46 4.27
C ILE A 86 -0.13 26.84 4.95
N LEU A 87 -0.11 27.94 5.73
CA LEU A 87 -1.28 28.42 6.45
C LEU A 87 -2.26 29.19 5.55
N TYR A 88 -1.75 29.84 4.52
CA TYR A 88 -2.54 30.59 3.54
C TYR A 88 -1.81 30.63 2.19
N ALA A 89 -2.55 30.43 1.12
CA ALA A 89 -2.13 30.70 -0.24
C ALA A 89 -3.31 31.16 -1.08
N ASP A 90 -3.12 32.23 -1.85
CA ASP A 90 -4.12 32.69 -2.81
C ASP A 90 -4.32 31.64 -3.91
N LYS A 91 -5.57 31.51 -4.37
CA LYS A 91 -5.93 30.59 -5.46
C LYS A 91 -5.17 30.87 -6.75
N ALA A 92 -4.78 32.13 -6.98
CA ALA A 92 -3.98 32.52 -8.15
C ALA A 92 -2.59 31.84 -8.17
N HIS A 93 -2.09 31.40 -7.03
CA HIS A 93 -0.81 30.68 -6.89
C HIS A 93 -0.95 29.17 -6.89
N ASP A 94 -2.18 28.64 -6.95
CA ASP A 94 -2.45 27.19 -6.95
C ASP A 94 -2.35 26.64 -8.36
N ILE A 95 -1.23 25.98 -8.67
CA ILE A 95 -0.96 25.34 -9.96
C ILE A 95 -1.25 23.83 -9.97
N THR A 96 -1.91 23.31 -8.93
CA THR A 96 -2.12 21.88 -8.75
C THR A 96 -2.78 21.23 -9.98
N ASN A 97 -3.84 21.83 -10.50
CA ASN A 97 -4.56 21.26 -11.65
C ASN A 97 -3.72 21.27 -12.93
N GLU A 98 -2.91 22.32 -13.15
CA GLU A 98 -1.99 22.38 -14.30
C GLU A 98 -0.94 21.28 -14.22
N VAL A 99 -0.37 21.06 -13.03
CA VAL A 99 0.64 20.01 -12.80
C VAL A 99 0.03 18.62 -12.99
N ILE A 100 -1.16 18.36 -12.44
CA ILE A 100 -1.86 17.09 -12.62
C ILE A 100 -2.16 16.83 -14.11
N ALA A 101 -2.68 17.81 -14.82
CA ALA A 101 -2.97 17.67 -16.26
C ALA A 101 -1.72 17.40 -17.07
N GLY A 102 -0.62 18.09 -16.77
CA GLY A 102 0.66 17.91 -17.44
C GLY A 102 1.28 16.54 -17.17
N LEU A 103 1.27 16.09 -15.92
CA LEU A 103 1.74 14.76 -15.54
C LEU A 103 0.94 13.65 -16.24
N ASN A 104 -0.39 13.76 -16.26
CA ASN A 104 -1.24 12.78 -16.93
C ASN A 104 -1.00 12.74 -18.44
N LYS A 105 -0.75 13.90 -19.06
CA LYS A 105 -0.40 13.97 -20.48
C LYS A 105 0.96 13.30 -20.75
N ALA A 106 1.95 13.61 -19.95
CA ALA A 106 3.29 13.01 -20.07
C ALA A 106 3.25 11.48 -19.86
N TYR A 107 2.48 11.01 -18.88
CA TYR A 107 2.32 9.58 -18.62
C TYR A 107 1.64 8.82 -19.77
N LYS A 108 0.62 9.41 -20.40
CA LYS A 108 -0.05 8.81 -21.58
C LYS A 108 0.86 8.74 -22.82
N GLN A 109 1.86 9.60 -22.88
CA GLN A 109 2.83 9.63 -23.99
C GLN A 109 4.03 8.71 -23.73
N ALA A 110 4.27 8.30 -22.48
CA ALA A 110 5.31 7.33 -22.17
C ALA A 110 4.92 5.95 -22.76
N PRO A 111 5.83 5.25 -23.45
CA PRO A 111 5.56 3.88 -23.87
C PRO A 111 5.26 3.04 -22.63
N ALA A 112 4.18 2.27 -22.69
CA ALA A 112 3.89 1.30 -21.64
C ALA A 112 5.09 0.36 -21.51
N GLU A 113 5.88 0.48 -20.46
CA GLU A 113 6.87 -0.53 -20.14
C GLU A 113 6.13 -1.84 -19.98
N LYS A 114 6.43 -2.75 -20.93
CA LYS A 114 5.92 -4.11 -20.89
C LYS A 114 6.36 -4.70 -19.54
N THR A 115 5.41 -4.86 -18.64
CA THR A 115 5.58 -5.77 -17.51
C THR A 115 5.85 -7.14 -18.09
N GLU A 116 7.11 -7.51 -18.24
CA GLU A 116 7.49 -8.90 -18.50
C GLU A 116 6.97 -9.73 -17.34
N LYS A 117 5.87 -10.42 -17.61
CA LYS A 117 5.47 -11.59 -16.83
C LYS A 117 6.60 -12.61 -16.93
N LYS A 118 7.51 -12.64 -15.96
CA LYS A 118 8.32 -13.83 -15.72
C LYS A 118 7.39 -14.92 -15.19
N LYS A 119 7.20 -15.92 -16.02
CA LYS A 119 6.64 -17.22 -15.65
C LYS A 119 7.45 -17.87 -14.53
#